data_84cc3acf9c51264aac5383f95b124f8f
#
_entry.id   84cc3acf9c51264aac5383f95b124f8f
#
_cell.length_a   1.000
_cell.length_b   1.000
_cell.length_c   1.000
_cell.angle_alpha   90.00
_cell.angle_beta   90.00
_cell.angle_gamma   90.00
#
_symmetry.space_group_name_H-M   'P 1'
#
loop_
_entity.id
_entity.type
_entity.pdbx_description
1 polymer ?
#
loop_
_entity_poly.entity_id
_entity_poly.type
_entity_poly.pdbx_seq_one_letter_code
_entity_poly.pdbx_strand_id
1 'polypeptide(L)'
;MLGKFITFEGTEGSGKTSIIRRVADYFSNKGYVVVMTREPGGTPIAEKIRNIILDKSHTEMDARTEALLFAASRRQHIVEKIVPALKAGKLVFCDRAIDSSLVYQGVARKLGVDQVLAINQYAVEDIMPDLTVLIDVRPEVGLARVFNNKGREVNRLDLENHDFYHLIYDGYQALMKRFPNRIIAVNGEGSIDEVSKATIELIEKHI
;
A
#
# COMPACT_ATOMS: atom_id res chain seq x y z
N MET A 1 3.69 -23.71 -9.30
CA MET A 1 4.43 -22.45 -9.09
C MET A 1 3.86 -21.77 -7.85
N LEU A 2 4.70 -21.13 -7.03
CA LEU A 2 4.20 -20.25 -5.96
C LEU A 2 3.47 -19.05 -6.59
N GLY A 3 2.45 -18.55 -5.90
CA GLY A 3 1.75 -17.33 -6.35
C GLY A 3 2.65 -16.10 -6.32
N LYS A 4 2.12 -14.95 -6.75
CA LYS A 4 2.83 -13.68 -6.76
C LYS A 4 2.18 -12.67 -5.82
N PHE A 5 3.00 -11.95 -5.07
CA PHE A 5 2.56 -10.88 -4.17
C PHE A 5 2.88 -9.51 -4.76
N ILE A 6 1.86 -8.79 -5.18
CA ILE A 6 1.96 -7.48 -5.83
C ILE A 6 1.27 -6.45 -4.96
N THR A 7 1.98 -5.39 -4.61
CA THR A 7 1.42 -4.29 -3.82
C THR A 7 1.24 -3.04 -4.65
N PHE A 8 0.25 -2.24 -4.28
CA PHE A 8 -0.05 -0.97 -4.93
C PHE A 8 0.13 0.15 -3.92
N GLU A 9 1.00 1.07 -4.23
CA GLU A 9 1.37 2.18 -3.38
C GLU A 9 1.13 3.52 -4.08
N GLY A 10 1.20 4.60 -3.32
CA GLY A 10 1.00 5.96 -3.80
C GLY A 10 0.30 6.83 -2.78
N THR A 11 0.31 8.14 -3.01
CA THR A 11 -0.32 9.14 -2.16
C THR A 11 -1.85 9.02 -2.11
N GLU A 12 -2.49 9.74 -1.22
CA GLU A 12 -3.95 9.88 -1.19
C GLU A 12 -4.45 10.49 -2.51
N GLY A 13 -5.60 10.02 -2.99
CA GLY A 13 -6.16 10.48 -4.26
C GLY A 13 -5.47 9.96 -5.52
N SER A 14 -4.46 9.08 -5.41
CA SER A 14 -3.79 8.49 -6.58
C SER A 14 -4.67 7.52 -7.40
N GLY A 15 -5.84 7.12 -6.89
CA GLY A 15 -6.77 6.24 -7.61
C GLY A 15 -6.51 4.75 -7.45
N LYS A 16 -5.60 4.33 -6.54
CA LYS A 16 -5.19 2.93 -6.31
C LYS A 16 -6.36 1.94 -6.33
N THR A 17 -7.35 2.15 -5.51
CA THR A 17 -8.47 1.20 -5.35
C THR A 17 -9.23 0.94 -6.64
N SER A 18 -9.43 1.97 -7.48
CA SER A 18 -10.08 1.83 -8.78
C SER A 18 -9.19 1.08 -9.78
N ILE A 19 -7.90 1.37 -9.77
CA ILE A 19 -6.91 0.71 -10.63
C ILE A 19 -6.78 -0.75 -10.24
N ILE A 20 -6.64 -1.08 -8.94
CA ILE A 20 -6.52 -2.46 -8.46
C ILE A 20 -7.71 -3.31 -8.92
N ARG A 21 -8.94 -2.79 -8.83
CA ARG A 21 -10.15 -3.51 -9.27
C ARG A 21 -10.08 -3.84 -10.76
N ARG A 22 -9.79 -2.86 -11.62
CA ARG A 22 -9.70 -3.09 -13.07
C ARG A 22 -8.60 -4.07 -13.46
N VAL A 23 -7.43 -3.94 -12.80
CA VAL A 23 -6.29 -4.84 -13.01
C VAL A 23 -6.65 -6.26 -12.55
N ALA A 24 -7.32 -6.41 -11.41
CA ALA A 24 -7.77 -7.69 -10.90
C ALA A 24 -8.79 -8.36 -11.86
N ASP A 25 -9.75 -7.59 -12.38
CA ASP A 25 -10.71 -8.09 -13.36
C ASP A 25 -10.01 -8.57 -14.64
N TYR A 26 -9.01 -7.82 -15.12
CA TYR A 26 -8.24 -8.22 -16.30
C TYR A 26 -7.54 -9.56 -16.10
N PHE A 27 -6.78 -9.73 -15.00
CA PHE A 27 -6.08 -10.98 -14.73
C PHE A 27 -7.04 -12.14 -14.43
N SER A 28 -8.16 -11.88 -13.79
CA SER A 28 -9.21 -12.89 -13.58
C SER A 28 -9.80 -13.38 -14.92
N ASN A 29 -10.05 -12.48 -15.86
CA ASN A 29 -10.51 -12.83 -17.21
C ASN A 29 -9.46 -13.60 -18.02
N LYS A 30 -8.19 -13.46 -17.70
CA LYS A 30 -7.08 -14.26 -18.24
C LYS A 30 -6.92 -15.64 -17.57
N GLY A 31 -7.76 -15.98 -16.60
CA GLY A 31 -7.74 -17.29 -15.92
C GLY A 31 -6.87 -17.33 -14.65
N TYR A 32 -6.31 -16.22 -14.19
CA TYR A 32 -5.62 -16.18 -12.89
C TYR A 32 -6.63 -16.13 -11.74
N VAL A 33 -6.29 -16.81 -10.65
CA VAL A 33 -7.04 -16.65 -9.39
C VAL A 33 -6.47 -15.46 -8.64
N VAL A 34 -7.19 -14.35 -8.61
CA VAL A 34 -6.74 -13.11 -7.97
C VAL A 34 -7.36 -12.98 -6.58
N VAL A 35 -6.53 -12.68 -5.58
CA VAL A 35 -6.95 -12.33 -4.22
C VAL A 35 -6.67 -10.86 -3.99
N MET A 36 -7.72 -10.05 -3.92
CA MET A 36 -7.60 -8.64 -3.52
C MET A 36 -7.64 -8.50 -2.01
N THR A 37 -6.77 -7.64 -1.48
CA THR A 37 -6.70 -7.34 -0.05
C THR A 37 -6.14 -5.94 0.19
N ARG A 38 -6.01 -5.52 1.46
CA ARG A 38 -5.44 -4.22 1.82
C ARG A 38 -4.76 -4.23 3.18
N GLU A 39 -3.89 -3.28 3.42
CA GLU A 39 -3.31 -2.98 4.72
C GLU A 39 -3.53 -1.51 5.14
N PRO A 40 -3.64 -1.23 6.45
CA PRO A 40 -3.81 -2.20 7.52
C PRO A 40 -5.18 -2.88 7.44
N GLY A 41 -5.28 -4.13 7.91
CA GLY A 41 -6.53 -4.89 7.91
C GLY A 41 -6.45 -6.16 7.07
N GLY A 42 -7.56 -6.54 6.46
CA GLY A 42 -7.65 -7.69 5.54
C GLY A 42 -8.02 -9.02 6.20
N THR A 43 -7.94 -9.14 7.54
CA THR A 43 -8.38 -10.29 8.34
C THR A 43 -9.02 -9.82 9.66
N PRO A 44 -9.82 -10.65 10.35
CA PRO A 44 -10.59 -10.19 11.51
C PRO A 44 -9.77 -9.52 12.63
N ILE A 45 -8.61 -10.06 12.98
CA ILE A 45 -7.72 -9.48 13.99
C ILE A 45 -7.07 -8.20 13.44
N ALA A 46 -6.56 -8.25 12.21
CA ALA A 46 -5.93 -7.10 11.57
C ALA A 46 -6.90 -5.92 11.40
N GLU A 47 -8.20 -6.17 11.14
CA GLU A 47 -9.24 -5.13 11.11
C GLU A 47 -9.47 -4.49 12.49
N LYS A 48 -9.43 -5.25 13.58
CA LYS A 48 -9.51 -4.68 14.93
C LYS A 48 -8.35 -3.74 15.22
N ILE A 49 -7.14 -4.13 14.80
CA ILE A 49 -5.95 -3.28 14.92
C ILE A 49 -6.09 -2.03 14.02
N ARG A 50 -6.58 -2.19 12.80
CA ARG A 50 -6.88 -1.08 11.90
C ARG A 50 -7.81 -0.05 12.54
N ASN A 51 -8.87 -0.51 13.21
CA ASN A 51 -9.82 0.39 13.86
C ASN A 51 -9.12 1.23 14.94
N ILE A 52 -8.18 0.67 15.69
CA ILE A 52 -7.38 1.42 16.67
C ILE A 52 -6.49 2.45 15.95
N ILE A 53 -5.78 2.05 14.90
CA ILE A 53 -4.85 2.93 14.18
C ILE A 53 -5.55 4.13 13.55
N LEU A 54 -6.74 3.91 12.96
CA LEU A 54 -7.42 4.90 12.14
C LEU A 54 -8.47 5.72 12.89
N ASP A 55 -8.74 5.40 14.16
CA ASP A 55 -9.71 6.12 14.99
C ASP A 55 -9.26 7.57 15.20
N LYS A 56 -10.13 8.50 14.84
CA LYS A 56 -9.89 9.95 14.95
C LYS A 56 -9.76 10.44 16.40
N SER A 57 -10.28 9.68 17.36
CA SER A 57 -10.18 10.01 18.79
C SER A 57 -8.77 9.75 19.34
N HIS A 58 -7.95 8.95 18.67
CA HIS A 58 -6.59 8.59 19.13
C HIS A 58 -5.54 9.57 18.61
N THR A 59 -5.73 10.85 18.85
CA THR A 59 -4.80 11.92 18.40
C THR A 59 -3.46 11.91 19.12
N GLU A 60 -3.42 11.35 20.35
CA GLU A 60 -2.22 11.23 21.18
C GLU A 60 -1.38 9.99 20.87
N MET A 61 -1.74 9.20 19.85
CA MET A 61 -1.01 7.98 19.51
C MET A 61 0.46 8.28 19.20
N ASP A 62 1.36 7.70 20.00
CA ASP A 62 2.81 7.80 19.79
C ASP A 62 3.21 7.17 18.45
N ALA A 63 4.18 7.79 17.76
CA ALA A 63 4.60 7.36 16.44
C ALA A 63 5.17 5.92 16.41
N ARG A 64 5.87 5.48 17.48
CA ARG A 64 6.38 4.11 17.58
C ARG A 64 5.25 3.12 17.84
N THR A 65 4.29 3.50 18.67
CA THR A 65 3.07 2.71 18.88
C THR A 65 2.32 2.54 17.56
N GLU A 66 2.16 3.60 16.77
CA GLU A 66 1.59 3.53 15.43
C GLU A 66 2.34 2.50 14.55
N ALA A 67 3.67 2.61 14.46
CA ALA A 67 4.51 1.70 13.66
C ALA A 67 4.38 0.23 14.11
N LEU A 68 4.36 -0.03 15.41
CA LEU A 68 4.21 -1.38 15.97
C LEU A 68 2.81 -1.96 15.67
N LEU A 69 1.77 -1.15 15.75
CA LEU A 69 0.40 -1.58 15.41
C LEU A 69 0.26 -1.91 13.92
N PHE A 70 0.87 -1.11 13.03
CA PHE A 70 0.93 -1.43 11.60
C PHE A 70 1.64 -2.76 11.35
N ALA A 71 2.79 -3.00 12.00
CA ALA A 71 3.55 -4.23 11.88
C ALA A 71 2.75 -5.44 12.43
N ALA A 72 2.06 -5.30 13.56
CA ALA A 72 1.22 -6.35 14.14
C ALA A 72 0.04 -6.71 13.22
N SER A 73 -0.66 -5.70 12.66
CA SER A 73 -1.72 -5.90 11.68
C SER A 73 -1.20 -6.64 10.44
N ARG A 74 -0.03 -6.23 9.94
CA ARG A 74 0.64 -6.87 8.80
C ARG A 74 0.99 -8.32 9.07
N ARG A 75 1.57 -8.64 10.23
CA ARG A 75 1.90 -10.02 10.58
C ARG A 75 0.67 -10.92 10.51
N GLN A 76 -0.43 -10.51 11.14
CA GLN A 76 -1.67 -11.29 11.13
C GLN A 76 -2.22 -11.46 9.71
N HIS A 77 -2.21 -10.40 8.91
CA HIS A 77 -2.67 -10.42 7.52
C HIS A 77 -1.83 -11.38 6.66
N ILE A 78 -0.50 -11.36 6.80
CA ILE A 78 0.41 -12.24 6.07
C ILE A 78 0.13 -13.70 6.36
N VAL A 79 0.10 -14.11 7.64
CA VAL A 79 -0.03 -15.52 8.01
C VAL A 79 -1.40 -16.09 7.71
N GLU A 80 -2.44 -15.27 7.81
CA GLU A 80 -3.83 -15.71 7.70
C GLU A 80 -4.37 -15.64 6.26
N LYS A 81 -3.86 -14.73 5.43
CA LYS A 81 -4.40 -14.50 4.09
C LYS A 81 -3.35 -14.57 2.97
N ILE A 82 -2.23 -13.85 3.09
CA ILE A 82 -1.26 -13.74 1.99
C ILE A 82 -0.55 -15.08 1.79
N VAL A 83 0.07 -15.66 2.82
CA VAL A 83 0.83 -16.92 2.72
C VAL A 83 -0.04 -18.08 2.19
N PRO A 84 -1.28 -18.30 2.70
CA PRO A 84 -2.14 -19.33 2.13
C PRO A 84 -2.48 -19.12 0.65
N ALA A 85 -2.71 -17.86 0.25
CA ALA A 85 -2.99 -17.54 -1.15
C ALA A 85 -1.79 -17.81 -2.05
N LEU A 86 -0.58 -17.40 -1.63
CA LEU A 86 0.66 -17.63 -2.38
C LEU A 86 0.98 -19.14 -2.50
N LYS A 87 0.81 -19.90 -1.42
CA LYS A 87 0.96 -21.37 -1.45
C LYS A 87 -0.03 -22.06 -2.39
N ALA A 88 -1.21 -21.47 -2.58
CA ALA A 88 -2.21 -21.95 -3.53
C ALA A 88 -1.98 -21.45 -4.98
N GLY A 89 -0.84 -20.82 -5.28
CA GLY A 89 -0.49 -20.35 -6.62
C GLY A 89 -1.28 -19.14 -7.10
N LYS A 90 -1.90 -18.36 -6.19
CA LYS A 90 -2.75 -17.22 -6.53
C LYS A 90 -1.94 -15.94 -6.72
N LEU A 91 -2.48 -15.00 -7.51
CA LEU A 91 -2.02 -13.62 -7.53
C LEU A 91 -2.64 -12.87 -6.34
N VAL A 92 -1.80 -12.28 -5.49
CA VAL A 92 -2.25 -11.44 -4.37
C VAL A 92 -2.01 -9.98 -4.73
N PHE A 93 -3.09 -9.19 -4.83
CA PHE A 93 -3.06 -7.75 -5.03
C PHE A 93 -3.43 -7.04 -3.72
N CYS A 94 -2.50 -6.28 -3.17
CA CYS A 94 -2.68 -5.61 -1.88
C CYS A 94 -2.63 -4.09 -2.05
N ASP A 95 -3.70 -3.41 -1.61
CA ASP A 95 -3.72 -1.95 -1.49
C ASP A 95 -2.92 -1.56 -0.25
N ARG A 96 -1.72 -1.04 -0.45
CA ARG A 96 -0.68 -0.75 0.54
C ARG A 96 -0.08 -2.00 1.20
N ALA A 97 1.18 -1.90 1.61
CA ALA A 97 1.88 -2.88 2.43
C ALA A 97 3.07 -2.23 3.16
N ILE A 98 4.20 -2.94 3.24
CA ILE A 98 5.40 -2.52 3.96
C ILE A 98 5.91 -1.14 3.51
N ASP A 99 5.86 -0.83 2.21
CA ASP A 99 6.40 0.42 1.67
C ASP A 99 5.63 1.64 2.19
N SER A 100 4.31 1.53 2.40
CA SER A 100 3.55 2.54 3.13
C SER A 100 4.13 2.81 4.53
N SER A 101 4.47 1.77 5.30
CA SER A 101 5.06 1.97 6.62
C SER A 101 6.44 2.64 6.58
N LEU A 102 7.28 2.29 5.60
CA LEU A 102 8.59 2.92 5.42
C LEU A 102 8.44 4.42 5.13
N VAL A 103 7.42 4.81 4.37
CA VAL A 103 7.16 6.21 4.04
C VAL A 103 6.44 6.93 5.18
N TYR A 104 5.31 6.43 5.65
CA TYR A 104 4.49 7.13 6.65
C TYR A 104 5.16 7.16 8.01
N GLN A 105 5.57 6.02 8.55
CA GLN A 105 6.20 5.96 9.87
C GLN A 105 7.70 6.29 9.78
N GLY A 106 8.40 5.76 8.76
CA GLY A 106 9.84 5.97 8.62
C GLY A 106 10.20 7.40 8.26
N VAL A 107 9.60 7.96 7.20
CA VAL A 107 9.92 9.31 6.71
C VAL A 107 9.04 10.35 7.39
N ALA A 108 7.72 10.29 7.21
CA ALA A 108 6.83 11.38 7.61
C ALA A 108 6.70 11.50 9.15
N ARG A 109 6.68 10.38 9.91
CA ARG A 109 6.80 10.38 11.38
C ARG A 109 8.24 10.50 11.89
N LYS A 110 9.23 10.56 11.01
CA LYS A 110 10.66 10.75 11.35
C LYS A 110 11.23 9.65 12.24
N LEU A 111 10.69 8.43 12.21
CA LEU A 111 11.24 7.30 12.98
C LEU A 111 12.52 6.72 12.35
N GLY A 112 12.79 7.06 11.08
CA GLY A 112 13.88 6.48 10.30
C GLY A 112 13.42 5.24 9.50
N VAL A 113 13.78 5.21 8.22
CA VAL A 113 13.37 4.13 7.30
C VAL A 113 13.95 2.79 7.73
N ASP A 114 15.21 2.75 8.19
CA ASP A 114 15.87 1.50 8.60
C ASP A 114 15.27 0.93 9.89
N GLN A 115 14.91 1.77 10.84
CA GLN A 115 14.26 1.36 12.09
C GLN A 115 12.88 0.75 11.81
N VAL A 116 12.09 1.41 10.96
CA VAL A 116 10.76 0.90 10.56
C VAL A 116 10.90 -0.36 9.70
N LEU A 117 11.92 -0.44 8.85
CA LEU A 117 12.20 -1.65 8.07
C LEU A 117 12.52 -2.84 9.00
N ALA A 118 13.35 -2.65 10.02
CA ALA A 118 13.71 -3.70 10.97
C ALA A 118 12.49 -4.25 11.73
N ILE A 119 11.58 -3.37 12.21
CA ILE A 119 10.31 -3.78 12.84
C ILE A 119 9.47 -4.61 11.86
N ASN A 120 9.40 -4.17 10.62
CA ASN A 120 8.61 -4.85 9.60
C ASN A 120 9.25 -6.15 9.12
N GLN A 121 10.58 -6.24 9.03
CA GLN A 121 11.27 -7.49 8.72
C GLN A 121 10.93 -8.59 9.71
N TYR A 122 10.84 -8.28 11.01
CA TYR A 122 10.37 -9.23 12.00
C TYR A 122 8.92 -9.69 11.74
N ALA A 123 8.05 -8.77 11.30
CA ALA A 123 6.65 -9.08 11.04
C ALA A 123 6.44 -9.88 9.76
N VAL A 124 7.18 -9.57 8.69
CA VAL A 124 6.98 -10.19 7.36
C VAL A 124 7.82 -11.45 7.15
N GLU A 125 8.90 -11.64 7.95
CA GLU A 125 9.90 -12.68 7.70
C GLU A 125 10.43 -12.56 6.26
N ASP A 126 10.25 -13.59 5.43
CA ASP A 126 10.69 -13.62 4.04
C ASP A 126 9.58 -13.22 3.04
N ILE A 127 8.40 -12.80 3.52
CA ILE A 127 7.25 -12.48 2.66
C ILE A 127 7.29 -11.00 2.27
N MET A 128 8.14 -10.69 1.32
CA MET A 128 8.20 -9.36 0.69
C MET A 128 7.38 -9.34 -0.61
N PRO A 129 6.86 -8.17 -1.04
CA PRO A 129 6.27 -8.05 -2.37
C PRO A 129 7.25 -8.42 -3.47
N ASP A 130 6.81 -9.23 -4.46
CA ASP A 130 7.56 -9.48 -5.69
C ASP A 130 7.67 -8.20 -6.53
N LEU A 131 6.60 -7.39 -6.52
CA LEU A 131 6.51 -6.12 -7.23
C LEU A 131 5.68 -5.13 -6.39
N THR A 132 6.14 -3.91 -6.28
CA THR A 132 5.36 -2.76 -5.81
C THR A 132 5.09 -1.82 -6.98
N VAL A 133 3.84 -1.67 -7.34
CA VAL A 133 3.38 -0.68 -8.32
C VAL A 133 3.13 0.64 -7.60
N LEU A 134 3.98 1.61 -7.83
CA LEU A 134 3.79 2.97 -7.31
C LEU A 134 2.93 3.77 -8.31
N ILE A 135 1.68 4.06 -7.94
CA ILE A 135 0.83 4.98 -8.72
C ILE A 135 1.29 6.40 -8.40
N ASP A 136 2.16 6.91 -9.25
CA ASP A 136 2.85 8.18 -9.05
C ASP A 136 1.95 9.36 -9.43
N VAL A 137 1.50 10.09 -8.41
CA VAL A 137 0.65 11.28 -8.53
C VAL A 137 1.18 12.36 -7.61
N ARG A 138 1.39 13.55 -8.14
CA ARG A 138 1.84 14.69 -7.35
C ARG A 138 0.82 15.03 -6.25
N PRO A 139 1.29 15.49 -5.07
CA PRO A 139 0.42 15.76 -3.93
C PRO A 139 -0.76 16.69 -4.26
N GLU A 140 -0.52 17.76 -5.04
CA GLU A 140 -1.54 18.74 -5.40
C GLU A 140 -2.68 18.10 -6.20
N VAL A 141 -2.32 17.22 -7.14
CA VAL A 141 -3.30 16.50 -7.99
C VAL A 141 -4.09 15.51 -7.14
N GLY A 142 -3.40 14.75 -6.28
CA GLY A 142 -4.02 13.78 -5.37
C GLY A 142 -4.99 14.45 -4.40
N LEU A 143 -4.55 15.51 -3.73
CA LEU A 143 -5.38 16.27 -2.78
C LEU A 143 -6.60 16.90 -3.46
N ALA A 144 -6.45 17.48 -4.66
CA ALA A 144 -7.59 18.00 -5.43
C ALA A 144 -8.63 16.91 -5.71
N ARG A 145 -8.21 15.69 -6.05
CA ARG A 145 -9.11 14.54 -6.24
C ARG A 145 -9.82 14.12 -4.94
N VAL A 146 -9.10 14.16 -3.81
CA VAL A 146 -9.66 13.87 -2.48
C VAL A 146 -10.73 14.90 -2.09
N PHE A 147 -10.45 16.19 -2.25
CA PHE A 147 -11.40 17.28 -1.93
C PHE A 147 -12.69 17.20 -2.75
N ASN A 148 -12.59 16.77 -4.01
CA ASN A 148 -13.75 16.62 -4.89
C ASN A 148 -14.60 15.37 -4.58
N ASN A 149 -14.07 14.42 -3.81
CA ASN A 149 -14.78 13.18 -3.43
C ASN A 149 -15.43 13.29 -2.05
N LYS A 150 -16.63 13.89 -1.98
CA LYS A 150 -17.39 14.10 -0.73
C LYS A 150 -17.86 12.82 -0.02
N GLY A 151 -17.81 11.66 -0.66
CA GLY A 151 -18.27 10.37 -0.10
C GLY A 151 -17.16 9.54 0.56
N ARG A 152 -15.94 10.06 0.65
CA ARG A 152 -14.82 9.32 1.24
C ARG A 152 -14.87 9.35 2.77
N GLU A 153 -14.61 8.19 3.38
CA GLU A 153 -14.35 8.10 4.82
C GLU A 153 -13.05 8.85 5.16
N VAL A 154 -13.14 9.76 6.12
CA VAL A 154 -11.99 10.52 6.65
C VAL A 154 -11.49 9.81 7.90
N ASN A 155 -10.22 9.47 7.97
CA ASN A 155 -9.56 8.80 9.09
C ASN A 155 -8.52 9.70 9.79
N ARG A 156 -7.87 9.20 10.84
CA ARG A 156 -6.88 9.96 11.61
C ARG A 156 -5.71 10.48 10.76
N LEU A 157 -5.22 9.71 9.81
CA LEU A 157 -4.11 10.12 8.94
C LEU A 157 -4.51 11.20 7.92
N ASP A 158 -5.79 11.33 7.64
CA ASP A 158 -6.30 12.39 6.76
C ASP A 158 -6.37 13.76 7.47
N LEU A 159 -6.15 13.81 8.78
CA LEU A 159 -6.11 15.06 9.57
C LEU A 159 -4.72 15.73 9.56
N GLU A 160 -3.73 15.12 8.92
CA GLU A 160 -2.38 15.64 8.83
C GLU A 160 -2.32 16.89 7.90
N ASN A 161 -1.28 17.69 8.11
CA ASN A 161 -1.09 18.92 7.36
C ASN A 161 -0.55 18.68 5.93
N HIS A 162 -0.50 19.74 5.13
CA HIS A 162 -0.07 19.69 3.74
C HIS A 162 1.38 19.20 3.58
N ASP A 163 2.28 19.61 4.48
CA ASP A 163 3.69 19.23 4.45
C ASP A 163 3.88 17.72 4.63
N PHE A 164 2.98 17.08 5.40
CA PHE A 164 2.99 15.63 5.59
C PHE A 164 2.81 14.87 4.27
N TYR A 165 1.95 15.35 3.38
CA TYR A 165 1.73 14.72 2.07
C TYR A 165 2.91 14.90 1.12
N HIS A 166 3.63 16.02 1.21
CA HIS A 166 4.88 16.20 0.47
C HIS A 166 5.98 15.26 0.97
N LEU A 167 6.12 15.10 2.29
CA LEU A 167 7.06 14.14 2.87
C LEU A 167 6.75 12.69 2.42
N ILE A 168 5.47 12.33 2.30
CA ILE A 168 5.04 11.03 1.80
C ILE A 168 5.46 10.87 0.33
N TYR A 169 5.19 11.84 -0.50
CA TYR A 169 5.56 11.82 -1.91
C TYR A 169 7.07 11.64 -2.09
N ASP A 170 7.85 12.50 -1.45
CA ASP A 170 9.32 12.45 -1.49
C ASP A 170 9.85 11.11 -0.92
N GLY A 171 9.20 10.59 0.11
CA GLY A 171 9.49 9.30 0.68
C GLY A 171 9.34 8.15 -0.32
N TYR A 172 8.25 8.13 -1.11
CA TYR A 172 8.08 7.14 -2.18
C TYR A 172 9.14 7.29 -3.27
N GLN A 173 9.48 8.52 -3.68
CA GLN A 173 10.54 8.76 -4.66
C GLN A 173 11.91 8.25 -4.16
N ALA A 174 12.20 8.44 -2.87
CA ALA A 174 13.41 7.92 -2.25
C ALA A 174 13.42 6.38 -2.16
N LEU A 175 12.28 5.75 -1.82
CA LEU A 175 12.17 4.29 -1.78
C LEU A 175 12.32 3.65 -3.16
N MET A 176 11.76 4.25 -4.20
CA MET A 176 11.93 3.79 -5.58
C MET A 176 13.40 3.75 -5.99
N LYS A 177 14.18 4.78 -5.60
CA LYS A 177 15.63 4.81 -5.84
C LYS A 177 16.38 3.76 -5.00
N ARG A 178 15.90 3.46 -3.80
CA ARG A 178 16.50 2.48 -2.89
C ARG A 178 16.22 1.03 -3.32
N PHE A 179 15.04 0.77 -3.89
CA PHE A 179 14.57 -0.55 -4.30
C PHE A 179 14.14 -0.60 -5.78
N PRO A 180 15.03 -0.24 -6.74
CA PRO A 180 14.66 0.00 -8.14
C PRO A 180 14.17 -1.25 -8.88
N ASN A 181 14.55 -2.44 -8.41
CA ASN A 181 14.13 -3.71 -9.02
C ASN A 181 12.75 -4.19 -8.52
N ARG A 182 12.21 -3.57 -7.45
CA ARG A 182 10.97 -3.99 -6.82
C ARG A 182 9.88 -2.92 -6.86
N ILE A 183 10.25 -1.65 -6.71
CA ILE A 183 9.30 -0.53 -6.71
C ILE A 183 9.38 0.18 -8.05
N ILE A 184 8.33 0.05 -8.84
CA ILE A 184 8.26 0.62 -10.19
C ILE A 184 7.07 1.56 -10.28
N ALA A 185 7.33 2.78 -10.74
CA ALA A 185 6.29 3.81 -10.87
C ALA A 185 5.52 3.66 -12.19
N VAL A 186 4.22 3.94 -12.09
CA VAL A 186 3.31 4.19 -13.21
C VAL A 186 2.76 5.59 -13.05
N ASN A 187 2.82 6.41 -14.11
CA ASN A 187 2.23 7.75 -14.08
C ASN A 187 0.73 7.67 -13.81
N GLY A 188 0.31 8.14 -12.62
CA GLY A 188 -1.07 8.10 -12.13
C GLY A 188 -1.90 9.35 -12.46
N GLU A 189 -1.35 10.31 -13.19
CA GLU A 189 -2.06 11.57 -13.53
C GLU A 189 -2.97 11.44 -14.76
N GLY A 190 -2.79 10.39 -15.57
CA GLY A 190 -3.65 10.08 -16.71
C GLY A 190 -5.06 9.61 -16.32
N SER A 191 -5.86 9.25 -17.32
CA SER A 191 -7.15 8.62 -17.13
C SER A 191 -7.02 7.25 -16.44
N ILE A 192 -8.08 6.78 -15.79
CA ILE A 192 -8.09 5.45 -15.14
C ILE A 192 -7.76 4.35 -16.17
N ASP A 193 -8.19 4.50 -17.42
CA ASP A 193 -7.94 3.52 -18.47
C ASP A 193 -6.46 3.44 -18.85
N GLU A 194 -5.82 4.60 -19.05
CA GLU A 194 -4.38 4.67 -19.36
C GLU A 194 -3.53 4.12 -18.23
N VAL A 195 -3.82 4.53 -16.99
CA VAL A 195 -3.07 4.05 -15.81
C VAL A 195 -3.28 2.56 -15.60
N SER A 196 -4.50 2.05 -15.76
CA SER A 196 -4.78 0.61 -15.63
C SER A 196 -4.04 -0.19 -16.71
N LYS A 197 -4.02 0.28 -17.94
CA LYS A 197 -3.30 -0.36 -19.04
C LYS A 197 -1.80 -0.44 -18.76
N ALA A 198 -1.18 0.69 -18.41
CA ALA A 198 0.25 0.72 -18.06
C ALA A 198 0.58 -0.19 -16.86
N THR A 199 -0.31 -0.25 -15.87
CA THR A 199 -0.18 -1.15 -14.71
C THR A 199 -0.26 -2.62 -15.12
N ILE A 200 -1.18 -2.98 -15.99
CA ILE A 200 -1.31 -4.34 -16.52
C ILE A 200 -0.04 -4.75 -17.27
N GLU A 201 0.43 -3.91 -18.19
CA GLU A 201 1.65 -4.17 -18.98
C GLU A 201 2.88 -4.32 -18.07
N LEU A 202 2.96 -3.56 -16.98
CA LEU A 202 4.02 -3.70 -15.98
C LEU A 202 3.94 -5.06 -15.28
N ILE A 203 2.76 -5.44 -14.79
CA ILE A 203 2.58 -6.70 -14.04
C ILE A 203 2.83 -7.90 -14.95
N GLU A 204 2.38 -7.90 -16.20
CA GLU A 204 2.62 -8.99 -17.17
C GLU A 204 4.10 -9.31 -17.40
N LYS A 205 4.99 -8.33 -17.21
CA LYS A 205 6.44 -8.53 -17.32
C LYS A 205 7.06 -9.17 -16.08
N HIS A 206 6.30 -9.27 -14.97
CA HIS A 206 6.82 -9.70 -13.66
C HIS A 206 6.19 -11.00 -13.13
N ILE A 207 5.20 -11.58 -13.83
CA ILE A 207 4.49 -12.82 -13.44
C ILE A 207 4.78 -13.98 -14.38
#